data_546e04db535b69fba69a8812607e6673
#
_entry.id   546e04db535b69fba69a8812607e6673
#
_cell.length_a   1.000
_cell.length_b   1.000
_cell.length_c   1.000
_cell.angle_alpha   90.00
_cell.angle_beta   90.00
_cell.angle_gamma   90.00
#
_symmetry.space_group_name_H-M   'P 1'
#
loop_
_entity.id
_entity.type
_entity.pdbx_description
1 polymer ?
#
loop_
_entity_poly.entity_id
_entity_poly.type
_entity_poly.pdbx_seq_one_letter_code
_entity_poly.pdbx_strand_id
1 'polypeptide(L)'
;GDVISFVQKIDHLPFTEAVEMLAAKAGITLHYEEGGARVRTEEPGKRQRLLDAHRVAEEFYQQQLASPEAHKGRTFLAERGFTQAMCAHFGVGYAPASWDSLTRHLRSKGFTDQEIQISGLGSQGNRGVYDRFRGRLVWPIRDITGATVGFGARRLDDSDKESPKYLNTPETPIYKKSQLLYGLDLAKKTIATEHKVVIVEGYTDVMAAHVAGVTNAVATCGTAFGSEHVKIIRRLLGDHADPAAGVLLSTGRAHGSEVIFTFDGDSAGQKAALRAYGEDQNFAAQTFVAVAPGGQDPCDLRLSQGDQAIVDLVNSRIPLFEFAIRSVLSQMDLRSAEGRVRGLRASSGIVAHIKDRALRAEYTRQLAGWLGMDIPTVEQAIRAAGRVEVI
;
A
#
# COMPACT_ATOMS: atom_id res chain seq x y z
N GLY A 1 31.26 -2.93 13.75
CA GLY A 1 29.86 -3.30 13.60
C GLY A 1 29.76 -4.78 13.31
N ASP A 2 28.78 -5.45 13.90
CA ASP A 2 28.52 -6.85 13.65
C ASP A 2 27.63 -7.05 12.40
N VAL A 3 27.47 -8.31 11.98
CA VAL A 3 26.66 -8.68 10.80
C VAL A 3 25.21 -8.25 10.96
N ILE A 4 24.66 -8.29 12.18
CA ILE A 4 23.28 -7.90 12.45
C ILE A 4 23.12 -6.40 12.21
N SER A 5 24.00 -5.58 12.78
CA SER A 5 24.01 -4.12 12.57
C SER A 5 24.21 -3.74 11.10
N PHE A 6 25.00 -4.53 10.36
CA PHE A 6 25.19 -4.35 8.92
C PHE A 6 23.88 -4.62 8.14
N VAL A 7 23.23 -5.73 8.41
CA VAL A 7 21.95 -6.09 7.78
C VAL A 7 20.83 -5.10 8.13
N GLN A 8 20.75 -4.69 9.42
CA GLN A 8 19.81 -3.65 9.83
C GLN A 8 19.94 -2.36 8.99
N LYS A 9 21.20 -1.95 8.73
CA LYS A 9 21.48 -0.72 7.97
C LYS A 9 21.22 -0.88 6.46
N ILE A 10 21.61 -2.03 5.88
CA ILE A 10 21.48 -2.25 4.43
C ILE A 10 20.04 -2.57 4.04
N ASP A 11 19.37 -3.44 4.81
CA ASP A 11 18.03 -3.91 4.51
C ASP A 11 16.95 -3.10 5.25
N HIS A 12 17.34 -2.09 6.03
CA HIS A 12 16.46 -1.24 6.85
C HIS A 12 15.55 -2.05 7.78
N LEU A 13 16.07 -3.15 8.34
CA LEU A 13 15.33 -4.06 9.21
C LEU A 13 15.45 -3.67 10.69
N PRO A 14 14.42 -3.87 11.52
CA PRO A 14 14.55 -3.90 12.98
C PRO A 14 15.52 -5.01 13.41
N PHE A 15 16.05 -4.89 14.62
CA PHE A 15 17.00 -5.87 15.17
C PHE A 15 16.45 -7.30 15.11
N THR A 16 15.23 -7.51 15.58
CA THR A 16 14.58 -8.85 15.62
C THR A 16 14.43 -9.46 14.23
N GLU A 17 13.94 -8.68 13.26
CA GLU A 17 13.76 -9.14 11.88
C GLU A 17 15.12 -9.44 11.20
N ALA A 18 16.15 -8.63 11.47
CA ALA A 18 17.50 -8.88 10.95
C ALA A 18 18.09 -10.18 11.52
N VAL A 19 17.88 -10.45 12.81
CA VAL A 19 18.32 -11.68 13.47
C VAL A 19 17.56 -12.89 12.94
N GLU A 20 16.24 -12.81 12.80
CA GLU A 20 15.41 -13.88 12.24
C GLU A 20 15.83 -14.22 10.79
N MET A 21 16.06 -13.20 9.96
CA MET A 21 16.51 -13.39 8.58
C MET A 21 17.88 -14.06 8.51
N LEU A 22 18.83 -13.62 9.33
CA LEU A 22 20.18 -14.20 9.37
C LEU A 22 20.16 -15.64 9.88
N ALA A 23 19.36 -15.92 10.92
CA ALA A 23 19.19 -17.24 11.48
C ALA A 23 18.59 -18.20 10.45
N ALA A 24 17.55 -17.78 9.71
CA ALA A 24 16.94 -18.57 8.65
C ALA A 24 17.93 -18.91 7.53
N LYS A 25 18.75 -17.92 7.11
CA LYS A 25 19.81 -18.15 6.10
C LYS A 25 20.92 -19.08 6.58
N ALA A 26 21.24 -19.05 7.88
CA ALA A 26 22.26 -19.89 8.49
C ALA A 26 21.74 -21.27 8.95
N GLY A 27 20.44 -21.55 8.83
CA GLY A 27 19.81 -22.76 9.35
C GLY A 27 19.82 -22.86 10.89
N ILE A 28 19.89 -21.72 11.58
CA ILE A 28 19.95 -21.63 13.04
C ILE A 28 18.54 -21.48 13.59
N THR A 29 18.16 -22.35 14.52
CA THR A 29 16.89 -22.18 15.27
C THR A 29 17.10 -21.19 16.40
N LEU A 30 16.30 -20.11 16.41
CA LEU A 30 16.34 -19.10 17.46
C LEU A 30 15.58 -19.57 18.70
N HIS A 31 16.17 -19.34 19.87
CA HIS A 31 15.51 -19.48 21.16
C HIS A 31 15.31 -18.09 21.77
N TYR A 32 14.07 -17.79 22.14
CA TYR A 32 13.71 -16.50 22.74
C TYR A 32 13.65 -16.65 24.27
N GLU A 33 14.42 -15.84 25.02
CA GLU A 33 14.32 -15.80 26.47
C GLU A 33 13.16 -14.91 26.92
N GLU A 34 12.44 -15.31 27.95
CA GLU A 34 11.34 -14.55 28.54
C GLU A 34 11.91 -13.35 29.33
N GLY A 35 11.85 -12.14 28.74
CA GLY A 35 12.36 -10.92 29.40
C GLY A 35 11.95 -9.59 28.80
N GLY A 36 11.27 -9.57 27.69
CA GLY A 36 10.78 -8.36 27.02
C GLY A 36 9.26 -8.37 26.87
N ALA A 37 8.62 -7.21 26.76
CA ALA A 37 7.18 -7.00 26.67
C ALA A 37 6.49 -8.14 25.89
N ARG A 38 5.50 -8.78 26.51
CA ARG A 38 4.77 -9.95 26.00
C ARG A 38 4.22 -9.74 24.57
N VAL A 39 5.04 -10.02 23.57
CA VAL A 39 4.55 -10.53 22.30
C VAL A 39 4.32 -12.02 22.55
N ARG A 40 3.10 -12.53 22.37
CA ARG A 40 2.79 -13.97 22.45
C ARG A 40 3.73 -14.67 21.48
N THR A 41 4.79 -15.24 21.99
CA THR A 41 5.73 -16.08 21.25
C THR A 41 5.01 -17.35 20.85
N GLU A 42 4.58 -17.41 19.60
CA GLU A 42 4.31 -18.69 18.96
C GLU A 42 5.62 -19.48 18.97
N GLU A 43 5.53 -20.78 19.23
CA GLU A 43 6.69 -21.68 19.23
C GLU A 43 7.54 -21.43 17.97
N PRO A 44 8.83 -21.14 18.07
CA PRO A 44 9.66 -20.73 16.92
C PRO A 44 9.55 -21.64 15.70
N GLY A 45 9.36 -22.93 15.88
CA GLY A 45 9.14 -23.90 14.81
C GLY A 45 7.80 -23.70 14.06
N LYS A 46 6.75 -23.19 14.71
CA LYS A 46 5.45 -23.00 14.06
C LYS A 46 5.46 -21.86 13.06
N ARG A 47 6.08 -20.71 13.38
CA ARG A 47 6.22 -19.59 12.44
C ARG A 47 6.96 -20.04 11.18
N GLN A 48 8.09 -20.71 11.31
CA GLN A 48 8.87 -21.20 10.17
C GLN A 48 8.07 -22.16 9.30
N ARG A 49 7.30 -23.08 9.91
CA ARG A 49 6.42 -24.01 9.18
C ARG A 49 5.37 -23.28 8.33
N LEU A 50 4.80 -22.19 8.85
CA LEU A 50 3.84 -21.37 8.10
C LEU A 50 4.51 -20.64 6.93
N LEU A 51 5.70 -20.09 7.11
CA LEU A 51 6.48 -19.48 6.02
C LEU A 51 6.85 -20.51 4.94
N ASP A 52 7.27 -21.72 5.33
CA ASP A 52 7.56 -22.79 4.40
C ASP A 52 6.32 -23.23 3.61
N ALA A 53 5.15 -23.29 4.24
CA ALA A 53 3.90 -23.59 3.56
C ALA A 53 3.56 -22.52 2.49
N HIS A 54 3.78 -21.24 2.79
CA HIS A 54 3.56 -20.15 1.83
C HIS A 54 4.57 -20.18 0.67
N ARG A 55 5.84 -20.49 0.94
CA ARG A 55 6.85 -20.66 -0.09
C ARG A 55 6.48 -21.80 -1.06
N VAL A 56 6.07 -22.95 -0.52
CA VAL A 56 5.62 -24.09 -1.34
C VAL A 56 4.35 -23.75 -2.13
N ALA A 57 3.42 -23.00 -1.53
CA ALA A 57 2.21 -22.54 -2.21
C ALA A 57 2.54 -21.55 -3.34
N GLU A 58 3.48 -20.62 -3.13
CA GLU A 58 3.94 -19.69 -4.15
C GLU A 58 4.52 -20.41 -5.35
N GLU A 59 5.46 -21.34 -5.13
CA GLU A 59 6.04 -22.18 -6.18
C GLU A 59 4.96 -22.96 -6.95
N PHE A 60 3.99 -23.52 -6.24
CA PHE A 60 2.88 -24.25 -6.85
C PHE A 60 2.03 -23.33 -7.74
N TYR A 61 1.60 -22.17 -7.24
CA TYR A 61 0.77 -21.25 -8.02
C TYR A 61 1.50 -20.69 -9.24
N GLN A 62 2.79 -20.41 -9.14
CA GLN A 62 3.61 -19.98 -10.28
C GLN A 62 3.67 -21.06 -11.37
N GLN A 63 3.85 -22.31 -10.99
CA GLN A 63 3.82 -23.44 -11.94
C GLN A 63 2.44 -23.58 -12.60
N GLN A 64 1.36 -23.40 -11.84
CA GLN A 64 -0.02 -23.49 -12.36
C GLN A 64 -0.35 -22.38 -13.36
N LEU A 65 0.34 -21.24 -13.34
CA LEU A 65 0.12 -20.17 -14.32
C LEU A 65 0.44 -20.62 -15.76
N ALA A 66 1.32 -21.60 -15.94
CA ALA A 66 1.64 -22.20 -17.24
C ALA A 66 0.61 -23.27 -17.69
N SER A 67 -0.28 -23.70 -16.79
CA SER A 67 -1.27 -24.76 -17.10
C SER A 67 -2.30 -24.31 -18.15
N PRO A 68 -2.94 -25.22 -18.89
CA PRO A 68 -4.03 -24.90 -19.81
C PRO A 68 -5.18 -24.17 -19.12
N GLU A 69 -5.52 -24.55 -17.89
CA GLU A 69 -6.60 -23.95 -17.09
C GLU A 69 -6.38 -22.46 -16.82
N ALA A 70 -5.14 -22.00 -16.68
CA ALA A 70 -4.78 -20.62 -16.44
C ALA A 70 -4.90 -19.70 -17.68
N HIS A 71 -5.45 -20.17 -18.81
CA HIS A 71 -5.51 -19.39 -20.07
C HIS A 71 -6.16 -18.02 -19.85
N LYS A 72 -7.33 -17.96 -19.22
CA LYS A 72 -8.01 -16.68 -18.92
C LYS A 72 -7.12 -15.73 -18.06
N GLY A 73 -6.37 -16.28 -17.12
CA GLY A 73 -5.45 -15.50 -16.30
C GLY A 73 -4.29 -14.92 -17.11
N ARG A 74 -3.68 -15.73 -18.00
CA ARG A 74 -2.62 -15.25 -18.90
C ARG A 74 -3.14 -14.19 -19.88
N THR A 75 -4.36 -14.36 -20.44
CA THR A 75 -5.00 -13.36 -21.29
C THR A 75 -5.19 -12.05 -20.52
N PHE A 76 -5.73 -12.09 -19.30
CA PHE A 76 -5.91 -10.91 -18.45
C PHE A 76 -4.59 -10.15 -18.23
N LEU A 77 -3.49 -10.86 -17.96
CA LEU A 77 -2.17 -10.25 -17.75
C LEU A 77 -1.61 -9.67 -19.05
N ALA A 78 -1.76 -10.37 -20.15
CA ALA A 78 -1.30 -9.93 -21.48
C ALA A 78 -2.06 -8.68 -21.96
N GLU A 79 -3.39 -8.62 -21.78
CA GLU A 79 -4.22 -7.45 -22.07
C GLU A 79 -3.82 -6.21 -21.26
N ARG A 80 -3.18 -6.40 -20.10
CA ARG A 80 -2.60 -5.34 -19.27
C ARG A 80 -1.14 -5.05 -19.56
N GLY A 81 -0.61 -5.62 -20.64
CA GLY A 81 0.76 -5.40 -21.07
C GLY A 81 1.83 -6.02 -20.16
N PHE A 82 1.48 -7.06 -19.38
CA PHE A 82 2.44 -7.79 -18.56
C PHE A 82 2.98 -9.00 -19.29
N THR A 83 4.28 -9.01 -19.55
CA THR A 83 4.97 -10.15 -20.12
C THR A 83 5.16 -11.28 -19.09
N GLN A 84 5.50 -12.48 -19.57
CA GLN A 84 5.80 -13.61 -18.68
C GLN A 84 6.96 -13.28 -17.71
N ALA A 85 8.00 -12.58 -18.18
CA ALA A 85 9.13 -12.18 -17.34
C ALA A 85 8.70 -11.20 -16.23
N MET A 86 7.82 -10.23 -16.53
CA MET A 86 7.24 -9.31 -15.54
C MET A 86 6.42 -10.10 -14.52
N CYS A 87 5.55 -11.00 -14.96
CA CYS A 87 4.76 -11.84 -14.06
C CYS A 87 5.64 -12.69 -13.14
N ALA A 88 6.71 -13.27 -13.65
CA ALA A 88 7.67 -14.05 -12.87
C ALA A 88 8.41 -13.18 -11.83
N HIS A 89 8.80 -11.96 -12.19
CA HIS A 89 9.45 -11.00 -11.27
C HIS A 89 8.58 -10.72 -10.05
N PHE A 90 7.26 -10.53 -10.24
CA PHE A 90 6.31 -10.30 -9.15
C PHE A 90 5.78 -11.58 -8.51
N GLY A 91 6.16 -12.76 -9.03
CA GLY A 91 5.72 -14.04 -8.51
C GLY A 91 4.25 -14.36 -8.78
N VAL A 92 3.66 -13.76 -9.83
CA VAL A 92 2.25 -13.97 -10.17
C VAL A 92 2.00 -15.44 -10.47
N GLY A 93 0.93 -16.00 -9.92
CA GLY A 93 0.54 -17.38 -10.10
C GLY A 93 -0.94 -17.56 -10.40
N TYR A 94 -1.36 -18.80 -10.53
CA TYR A 94 -2.74 -19.19 -10.72
C TYR A 94 -3.18 -20.23 -9.70
N ALA A 95 -4.29 -20.01 -9.04
CA ALA A 95 -4.95 -20.97 -8.17
C ALA A 95 -5.97 -21.77 -8.98
N PRO A 96 -5.77 -23.10 -9.18
CA PRO A 96 -6.70 -23.94 -9.92
C PRO A 96 -8.13 -23.89 -9.35
N ALA A 97 -9.14 -24.14 -10.19
CA ALA A 97 -10.54 -24.12 -9.76
C ALA A 97 -10.92 -25.33 -8.88
N SER A 98 -10.11 -26.37 -8.87
CA SER A 98 -10.27 -27.55 -8.00
C SER A 98 -10.38 -27.14 -6.52
N TRP A 99 -11.10 -27.98 -5.76
CA TRP A 99 -11.32 -27.74 -4.32
C TRP A 99 -10.10 -28.01 -3.45
N ASP A 100 -9.13 -28.80 -3.88
CA ASP A 100 -8.09 -29.36 -3.02
C ASP A 100 -6.71 -29.49 -3.69
N SER A 101 -6.48 -28.85 -4.84
CA SER A 101 -5.21 -28.99 -5.59
C SER A 101 -4.00 -28.57 -4.76
N LEU A 102 -4.06 -27.39 -4.13
CA LEU A 102 -3.00 -26.90 -3.27
C LEU A 102 -2.93 -27.73 -1.96
N THR A 103 -4.08 -28.01 -1.36
CA THR A 103 -4.15 -28.81 -0.09
C THR A 103 -3.51 -30.17 -0.26
N ARG A 104 -3.80 -30.87 -1.37
CA ARG A 104 -3.13 -32.16 -1.69
C ARG A 104 -1.62 -31.97 -1.89
N HIS A 105 -1.21 -30.92 -2.61
CA HIS A 105 0.19 -30.62 -2.83
C HIS A 105 0.93 -30.37 -1.50
N LEU A 106 0.36 -29.54 -0.61
CA LEU A 106 0.94 -29.24 0.69
C LEU A 106 1.04 -30.51 1.57
N ARG A 107 0.00 -31.35 1.60
CA ARG A 107 0.04 -32.65 2.30
C ARG A 107 1.15 -33.55 1.79
N SER A 108 1.38 -33.59 0.46
CA SER A 108 2.48 -34.37 -0.13
C SER A 108 3.86 -33.86 0.27
N LYS A 109 3.95 -32.59 0.71
CA LYS A 109 5.17 -31.97 1.26
C LYS A 109 5.26 -32.07 2.78
N GLY A 110 4.35 -32.81 3.43
CA GLY A 110 4.37 -33.07 4.87
C GLY A 110 3.75 -31.98 5.73
N PHE A 111 2.88 -31.11 5.17
CA PHE A 111 2.10 -30.15 5.95
C PHE A 111 0.79 -30.80 6.45
N THR A 112 0.48 -30.54 7.70
CA THR A 112 -0.78 -30.99 8.34
C THR A 112 -1.94 -30.08 7.95
N ASP A 113 -3.17 -30.61 8.06
CA ASP A 113 -4.39 -29.83 7.83
C ASP A 113 -4.48 -28.61 8.78
N GLN A 114 -4.00 -28.75 9.99
CA GLN A 114 -3.95 -27.66 10.97
C GLN A 114 -3.01 -26.54 10.52
N GLU A 115 -1.81 -26.87 10.03
CA GLU A 115 -0.87 -25.88 9.48
C GLU A 115 -1.45 -25.18 8.25
N ILE A 116 -2.12 -25.92 7.35
CA ILE A 116 -2.76 -25.39 6.14
C ILE A 116 -3.90 -24.41 6.52
N GLN A 117 -4.68 -24.70 7.55
CA GLN A 117 -5.74 -23.80 8.02
C GLN A 117 -5.17 -22.57 8.72
N ILE A 118 -4.22 -22.74 9.64
CA ILE A 118 -3.63 -21.64 10.40
C ILE A 118 -2.86 -20.68 9.45
N SER A 119 -2.25 -21.21 8.39
CA SER A 119 -1.60 -20.39 7.36
C SER A 119 -2.59 -19.57 6.52
N GLY A 120 -3.89 -19.88 6.55
CA GLY A 120 -4.90 -19.24 5.70
C GLY A 120 -4.87 -19.69 4.23
N LEU A 121 -4.09 -20.72 3.88
CA LEU A 121 -4.05 -21.32 2.55
C LEU A 121 -5.25 -22.25 2.30
N GLY A 122 -5.79 -22.84 3.35
CA GLY A 122 -6.99 -23.65 3.32
C GLY A 122 -8.07 -23.17 4.29
N SER A 123 -9.29 -23.59 4.04
CA SER A 123 -10.46 -23.34 4.88
C SER A 123 -11.10 -24.65 5.29
N GLN A 124 -11.69 -24.71 6.48
CA GLN A 124 -12.42 -25.87 6.96
C GLN A 124 -13.83 -25.91 6.36
N GLY A 125 -14.17 -27.01 5.72
CA GLY A 125 -15.51 -27.30 5.24
C GLY A 125 -16.07 -28.58 5.88
N ASN A 126 -17.29 -28.93 5.51
CA ASN A 126 -17.97 -30.12 6.02
C ASN A 126 -17.27 -31.45 5.63
N ARG A 127 -16.50 -31.44 4.55
CA ARG A 127 -15.78 -32.62 4.00
C ARG A 127 -14.27 -32.57 4.26
N GLY A 128 -13.79 -31.67 5.10
CA GLY A 128 -12.38 -31.47 5.38
C GLY A 128 -11.84 -30.13 4.89
N VAL A 129 -10.51 -30.00 4.87
CA VAL A 129 -9.83 -28.78 4.43
C VAL A 129 -9.85 -28.66 2.91
N TYR A 130 -10.21 -27.50 2.41
CA TYR A 130 -10.25 -27.16 1.00
C TYR A 130 -9.46 -25.88 0.69
N ASP A 131 -9.05 -25.69 -0.55
CA ASP A 131 -8.24 -24.56 -1.01
C ASP A 131 -9.02 -23.24 -0.85
N ARG A 132 -8.39 -22.27 -0.20
CA ARG A 132 -9.00 -20.93 -0.05
C ARG A 132 -9.15 -20.21 -1.39
N PHE A 133 -8.14 -20.26 -2.23
CA PHE A 133 -8.12 -19.61 -3.54
C PHE A 133 -8.41 -20.65 -4.63
N ARG A 134 -9.39 -20.36 -5.48
CA ARG A 134 -9.81 -21.24 -6.57
C ARG A 134 -10.22 -20.44 -7.80
N GLY A 135 -9.73 -20.83 -8.99
CA GLY A 135 -10.03 -20.16 -10.25
C GLY A 135 -9.60 -18.69 -10.28
N ARG A 136 -8.45 -18.36 -9.66
CA ARG A 136 -8.01 -16.98 -9.46
C ARG A 136 -6.56 -16.77 -9.88
N LEU A 137 -6.26 -15.58 -10.41
CA LEU A 137 -4.88 -15.09 -10.38
C LEU A 137 -4.51 -14.76 -8.94
N VAL A 138 -3.25 -15.07 -8.57
CA VAL A 138 -2.73 -14.82 -7.23
C VAL A 138 -1.42 -14.05 -7.29
N TRP A 139 -1.26 -13.11 -6.36
CA TRP A 139 -0.04 -12.34 -6.14
C TRP A 139 0.49 -12.67 -4.74
N PRO A 140 1.77 -13.09 -4.61
CA PRO A 140 2.34 -13.33 -3.30
C PRO A 140 2.52 -11.99 -2.57
N ILE A 141 2.05 -11.93 -1.34
CA ILE A 141 2.29 -10.80 -0.44
C ILE A 141 3.46 -11.18 0.44
N ARG A 142 4.54 -10.40 0.34
CA ARG A 142 5.79 -10.65 1.04
C ARG A 142 6.00 -9.64 2.15
N ASP A 143 6.61 -10.09 3.22
CA ASP A 143 7.10 -9.19 4.26
C ASP A 143 8.34 -8.42 3.78
N ILE A 144 8.83 -7.50 4.61
CA ILE A 144 10.00 -6.68 4.24
C ILE A 144 11.27 -7.49 4.03
N THR A 145 11.36 -8.72 4.54
CA THR A 145 12.50 -9.63 4.32
C THR A 145 12.42 -10.35 2.97
N GLY A 146 11.27 -10.31 2.30
CA GLY A 146 10.98 -11.01 1.07
C GLY A 146 10.33 -12.40 1.27
N ALA A 147 10.02 -12.78 2.50
CA ALA A 147 9.30 -14.02 2.77
C ALA A 147 7.82 -13.89 2.45
N THR A 148 7.25 -14.86 1.72
CA THR A 148 5.83 -14.86 1.40
C THR A 148 5.02 -15.22 2.64
N VAL A 149 4.11 -14.32 3.02
CA VAL A 149 3.29 -14.42 4.24
C VAL A 149 1.79 -14.54 3.91
N GLY A 150 1.41 -14.32 2.66
CA GLY A 150 0.03 -14.40 2.21
C GLY A 150 -0.09 -14.20 0.70
N PHE A 151 -1.33 -14.14 0.23
CA PHE A 151 -1.65 -13.91 -1.17
C PHE A 151 -2.84 -12.97 -1.31
N GLY A 152 -2.78 -12.13 -2.34
CA GLY A 152 -3.93 -11.47 -2.90
C GLY A 152 -4.39 -12.23 -4.14
N ALA A 153 -5.70 -12.36 -4.34
CA ALA A 153 -6.24 -13.14 -5.44
C ALA A 153 -7.39 -12.41 -6.14
N ARG A 154 -7.36 -12.39 -7.48
CA ARG A 154 -8.39 -11.82 -8.33
C ARG A 154 -9.18 -12.91 -9.02
N ARG A 155 -10.51 -12.83 -8.94
CA ARG A 155 -11.43 -13.68 -9.67
C ARG A 155 -11.32 -13.41 -11.18
N LEU A 156 -11.36 -14.49 -11.98
CA LEU A 156 -11.30 -14.44 -13.45
C LEU A 156 -12.66 -14.66 -14.11
N ASP A 157 -13.64 -15.15 -13.36
CA ASP A 157 -15.00 -15.34 -13.85
C ASP A 157 -15.89 -14.19 -13.39
N ASP A 158 -16.21 -13.28 -14.31
CA ASP A 158 -17.05 -12.12 -14.03
C ASP A 158 -18.55 -12.48 -13.95
N SER A 159 -18.93 -13.71 -14.32
CA SER A 159 -20.30 -14.21 -14.16
C SER A 159 -20.64 -14.61 -12.72
N ASP A 160 -19.64 -15.00 -11.93
CA ASP A 160 -19.78 -15.27 -10.51
C ASP A 160 -19.85 -13.94 -9.72
N LYS A 161 -21.07 -13.48 -9.42
CA LYS A 161 -21.29 -12.26 -8.62
C LYS A 161 -21.35 -12.52 -7.12
N GLU A 162 -21.39 -13.76 -6.68
CA GLU A 162 -21.49 -14.11 -5.26
C GLU A 162 -20.13 -14.07 -4.55
N SER A 163 -19.06 -14.42 -5.27
CA SER A 163 -17.70 -14.35 -4.68
C SER A 163 -17.04 -12.98 -4.92
N PRO A 164 -16.26 -12.47 -3.97
CA PRO A 164 -15.62 -11.16 -4.12
C PRO A 164 -14.63 -11.14 -5.29
N LYS A 165 -14.59 -10.00 -6.02
CA LYS A 165 -13.64 -9.78 -7.12
C LYS A 165 -12.19 -9.96 -6.67
N TYR A 166 -11.85 -9.41 -5.50
CA TYR A 166 -10.57 -9.61 -4.84
C TYR A 166 -10.75 -10.33 -3.51
N LEU A 167 -9.88 -11.28 -3.23
CA LEU A 167 -9.84 -12.06 -2.00
C LEU A 167 -8.39 -12.13 -1.52
N ASN A 168 -8.16 -11.75 -0.27
CA ASN A 168 -6.83 -11.82 0.34
C ASN A 168 -6.77 -12.93 1.41
N THR A 169 -5.56 -13.31 1.77
CA THR A 169 -5.30 -14.14 2.95
C THR A 169 -6.00 -13.50 4.17
N PRO A 170 -6.66 -14.29 5.04
CA PRO A 170 -7.22 -13.78 6.29
C PRO A 170 -6.11 -13.39 7.26
N GLU A 171 -6.45 -12.73 8.37
CA GLU A 171 -5.50 -12.54 9.47
C GLU A 171 -4.97 -13.88 9.96
N THR A 172 -3.64 -14.01 9.98
CA THR A 172 -2.93 -15.20 10.46
C THR A 172 -1.80 -14.79 11.41
N PRO A 173 -1.12 -15.73 12.05
CA PRO A 173 0.06 -15.43 12.86
C PRO A 173 1.15 -14.67 12.11
N ILE A 174 1.32 -14.92 10.81
CA ILE A 174 2.35 -14.30 9.95
C ILE A 174 1.81 -13.24 9.00
N TYR A 175 0.50 -13.06 8.89
CA TYR A 175 -0.13 -12.11 7.98
C TYR A 175 -1.05 -11.14 8.74
N LYS A 176 -0.63 -9.89 8.83
CA LYS A 176 -1.39 -8.77 9.43
C LYS A 176 -1.59 -7.69 8.39
N LYS A 177 -2.81 -7.52 7.87
CA LYS A 177 -3.12 -6.58 6.78
C LYS A 177 -2.67 -5.16 7.08
N SER A 178 -2.81 -4.72 8.32
CA SER A 178 -2.41 -3.37 8.75
C SER A 178 -0.90 -3.16 8.80
N GLN A 179 -0.10 -4.22 8.72
CA GLN A 179 1.36 -4.18 8.82
C GLN A 179 2.08 -4.59 7.53
N LEU A 180 1.33 -4.77 6.45
CA LEU A 180 1.86 -5.25 5.18
C LEU A 180 1.52 -4.29 4.05
N LEU A 181 2.50 -4.05 3.20
CA LEU A 181 2.36 -3.33 1.94
C LEU A 181 2.86 -4.21 0.80
N TYR A 182 2.01 -4.44 -0.19
CA TYR A 182 2.39 -5.20 -1.38
C TYR A 182 3.48 -4.48 -2.17
N GLY A 183 4.50 -5.21 -2.59
CA GLY A 183 5.64 -4.68 -3.33
C GLY A 183 6.73 -4.05 -2.44
N LEU A 184 6.55 -4.03 -1.11
CA LEU A 184 7.51 -3.38 -0.20
C LEU A 184 8.88 -4.08 -0.22
N ASP A 185 8.91 -5.40 -0.35
CA ASP A 185 10.12 -6.19 -0.49
C ASP A 185 10.98 -5.75 -1.68
N LEU A 186 10.34 -5.38 -2.79
CA LEU A 186 10.98 -4.86 -4.02
C LEU A 186 11.31 -3.36 -3.90
N ALA A 187 10.42 -2.59 -3.29
CA ALA A 187 10.50 -1.12 -3.24
C ALA A 187 11.41 -0.57 -2.15
N LYS A 188 11.64 -1.31 -1.06
CA LYS A 188 12.30 -0.81 0.17
C LYS A 188 13.63 -0.11 -0.07
N LYS A 189 14.47 -0.63 -0.97
CA LYS A 189 15.78 -0.05 -1.29
C LYS A 189 15.64 1.30 -2.00
N THR A 190 14.76 1.38 -2.99
CA THR A 190 14.50 2.62 -3.73
C THR A 190 13.85 3.66 -2.81
N ILE A 191 12.89 3.27 -1.96
CA ILE A 191 12.28 4.15 -0.97
C ILE A 191 13.35 4.77 -0.06
N ALA A 192 14.25 3.93 0.49
CA ALA A 192 15.29 4.39 1.39
C ALA A 192 16.35 5.27 0.69
N THR A 193 16.64 5.02 -0.59
CA THR A 193 17.64 5.80 -1.33
C THR A 193 17.09 7.13 -1.86
N GLU A 194 15.84 7.12 -2.33
CA GLU A 194 15.20 8.31 -2.90
C GLU A 194 14.45 9.14 -1.87
N HIS A 195 14.27 8.63 -0.65
CA HIS A 195 13.43 9.21 0.39
C HIS A 195 12.00 9.51 -0.11
N LYS A 196 11.48 8.66 -0.96
CA LYS A 196 10.19 8.83 -1.63
C LYS A 196 9.47 7.52 -1.75
N VAL A 197 8.17 7.52 -1.45
CA VAL A 197 7.27 6.38 -1.65
C VAL A 197 6.04 6.80 -2.44
N VAL A 198 5.58 5.92 -3.33
CA VAL A 198 4.34 6.08 -4.09
C VAL A 198 3.35 5.02 -3.61
N ILE A 199 2.19 5.45 -3.12
CA ILE A 199 1.11 4.57 -2.66
C ILE A 199 0.08 4.48 -3.77
N VAL A 200 -0.10 3.29 -4.32
CA VAL A 200 -1.10 2.98 -5.35
C VAL A 200 -2.21 2.08 -4.78
N GLU A 201 -3.30 1.84 -5.54
CA GLU A 201 -4.46 1.15 -4.99
C GLU A 201 -4.35 -0.38 -5.03
N GLY A 202 -3.78 -0.96 -6.09
CA GLY A 202 -3.85 -2.40 -6.33
C GLY A 202 -2.55 -3.07 -6.77
N TYR A 203 -2.60 -4.40 -6.88
CA TYR A 203 -1.45 -5.24 -7.26
C TYR A 203 -0.95 -4.92 -8.68
N THR A 204 -1.87 -4.78 -9.63
CA THR A 204 -1.57 -4.44 -11.02
C THR A 204 -0.98 -3.03 -11.16
N ASP A 205 -1.37 -2.11 -10.29
CA ASP A 205 -0.87 -0.73 -10.29
C ASP A 205 0.58 -0.68 -9.81
N VAL A 206 0.92 -1.48 -8.76
CA VAL A 206 2.31 -1.65 -8.33
C VAL A 206 3.14 -2.23 -9.47
N MET A 207 2.64 -3.29 -10.14
CA MET A 207 3.34 -3.88 -11.28
C MET A 207 3.55 -2.87 -12.40
N ALA A 208 2.52 -2.10 -12.76
CA ALA A 208 2.59 -1.08 -13.80
C ALA A 208 3.58 0.04 -13.45
N ALA A 209 3.56 0.52 -12.21
CA ALA A 209 4.48 1.54 -11.71
C ALA A 209 5.94 1.05 -11.76
N HIS A 210 6.23 -0.15 -11.26
CA HIS A 210 7.58 -0.71 -11.27
C HIS A 210 8.11 -0.91 -12.70
N VAL A 211 7.27 -1.43 -13.61
CA VAL A 211 7.63 -1.59 -15.04
C VAL A 211 7.93 -0.26 -15.70
N ALA A 212 7.19 0.79 -15.34
CA ALA A 212 7.42 2.16 -15.80
C ALA A 212 8.64 2.86 -15.16
N GLY A 213 9.37 2.19 -14.27
CA GLY A 213 10.55 2.74 -13.59
C GLY A 213 10.26 3.40 -12.23
N VAL A 214 9.00 3.44 -11.78
CA VAL A 214 8.61 3.94 -10.45
C VAL A 214 8.70 2.78 -9.44
N THR A 215 9.93 2.37 -9.12
CA THR A 215 10.20 1.15 -8.32
C THR A 215 10.06 1.35 -6.81
N ASN A 216 9.64 2.52 -6.37
CA ASN A 216 9.28 2.85 -4.99
C ASN A 216 7.76 2.81 -4.75
N ALA A 217 6.99 2.21 -5.67
CA ALA A 217 5.54 2.07 -5.54
C ALA A 217 5.16 0.85 -4.70
N VAL A 218 4.15 1.03 -3.84
CA VAL A 218 3.58 -0.01 -2.97
C VAL A 218 2.06 0.15 -2.87
N ALA A 219 1.35 -0.91 -2.46
CA ALA A 219 -0.09 -0.85 -2.22
C ALA A 219 -0.48 -1.51 -0.91
N THR A 220 -1.63 -1.13 -0.35
CA THR A 220 -2.21 -1.83 0.80
C THR A 220 -2.83 -3.17 0.38
N CYS A 221 -2.95 -4.09 1.32
CA CYS A 221 -3.43 -5.45 1.06
C CYS A 221 -4.94 -5.60 1.39
N GLY A 222 -5.79 -4.81 0.70
CA GLY A 222 -7.24 -4.86 0.89
C GLY A 222 -7.72 -4.25 2.21
N THR A 223 -7.02 -3.24 2.69
CA THR A 223 -7.39 -2.39 3.83
C THR A 223 -7.07 -0.93 3.51
N ALA A 224 -7.66 0.00 4.24
CA ALA A 224 -7.26 1.39 4.13
C ALA A 224 -5.82 1.60 4.61
N PHE A 225 -5.13 2.58 4.03
CA PHE A 225 -3.84 3.02 4.52
C PHE A 225 -4.02 3.64 5.92
N GLY A 226 -3.25 3.18 6.91
CA GLY A 226 -3.44 3.57 8.31
C GLY A 226 -2.12 3.67 9.08
N SER A 227 -2.23 3.96 10.37
CA SER A 227 -1.11 4.32 11.25
C SER A 227 0.04 3.30 11.30
N GLU A 228 -0.26 2.01 11.18
CA GLU A 228 0.81 0.98 11.15
C GLU A 228 1.59 1.03 9.83
N HIS A 229 0.93 1.29 8.70
CA HIS A 229 1.60 1.52 7.41
C HIS A 229 2.48 2.77 7.47
N VAL A 230 2.00 3.85 8.12
CA VAL A 230 2.79 5.07 8.37
C VAL A 230 4.09 4.76 9.09
N LYS A 231 4.05 3.94 10.16
CA LYS A 231 5.24 3.57 10.94
C LYS A 231 6.29 2.84 10.08
N ILE A 232 5.84 1.93 9.21
CA ILE A 232 6.71 1.20 8.29
C ILE A 232 7.37 2.15 7.30
N ILE A 233 6.59 3.01 6.66
CA ILE A 233 7.07 3.97 5.66
C ILE A 233 8.03 4.97 6.29
N ARG A 234 7.70 5.55 7.45
CA ARG A 234 8.58 6.49 8.16
C ARG A 234 9.96 5.90 8.44
N ARG A 235 10.01 4.65 8.87
CA ARG A 235 11.28 3.95 9.12
C ARG A 235 12.13 3.85 7.85
N LEU A 236 11.51 3.53 6.70
CA LEU A 236 12.22 3.40 5.43
C LEU A 236 12.64 4.74 4.83
N LEU A 237 11.80 5.75 4.97
CA LEU A 237 12.11 7.12 4.53
C LEU A 237 13.23 7.77 5.37
N GLY A 238 13.57 7.23 6.54
CA GLY A 238 14.41 7.93 7.52
C GLY A 238 13.74 9.22 8.00
N ASP A 239 12.40 9.17 8.12
CA ASP A 239 11.54 10.31 8.43
C ASP A 239 11.77 10.78 9.87
N HIS A 240 12.82 11.57 10.05
CA HIS A 240 13.11 12.29 11.28
C HIS A 240 12.44 13.66 11.21
N ALA A 241 12.04 14.19 12.35
CA ALA A 241 11.47 15.53 12.45
C ALA A 241 12.50 16.59 11.99
N ASP A 242 12.53 16.87 10.69
CA ASP A 242 13.31 17.97 10.09
C ASP A 242 12.36 19.13 9.81
N PRO A 243 12.55 20.29 10.44
CA PRO A 243 11.71 21.48 10.20
C PRO A 243 11.77 21.97 8.74
N ALA A 244 12.80 21.58 7.97
CA ALA A 244 12.94 21.93 6.56
C ALA A 244 12.35 20.88 5.61
N ALA A 245 11.87 19.74 6.13
CA ALA A 245 11.22 18.72 5.33
C ALA A 245 9.94 19.28 4.69
N GLY A 246 9.81 19.07 3.39
CA GLY A 246 8.58 19.41 2.70
C GLY A 246 8.60 20.65 1.83
N VAL A 247 9.75 21.28 1.61
CA VAL A 247 9.88 22.38 0.66
C VAL A 247 10.15 21.83 -0.74
N LEU A 248 9.22 22.07 -1.68
CA LEU A 248 9.48 21.85 -3.10
C LEU A 248 10.49 22.91 -3.59
N LEU A 249 11.65 22.44 -3.99
CA LEU A 249 12.65 23.29 -4.64
C LEU A 249 12.18 23.65 -6.06
N SER A 250 12.67 24.76 -6.61
CA SER A 250 12.42 25.17 -8.01
C SER A 250 12.82 24.10 -9.04
N THR A 251 13.64 23.14 -8.65
CA THR A 251 14.04 21.97 -9.45
C THR A 251 12.96 20.88 -9.50
N GLY A 252 11.82 21.02 -8.81
CA GLY A 252 10.77 20.01 -8.66
C GLY A 252 11.12 18.87 -7.70
N ARG A 253 12.27 18.93 -7.02
CA ARG A 253 12.64 18.01 -5.94
C ARG A 253 12.15 18.55 -4.60
N ALA A 254 11.59 17.69 -3.75
CA ALA A 254 11.34 18.09 -2.37
C ALA A 254 12.65 18.07 -1.56
N HIS A 255 12.76 19.00 -0.62
CA HIS A 255 13.76 18.91 0.43
C HIS A 255 13.16 18.04 1.54
N GLY A 256 13.73 16.88 1.76
CA GLY A 256 13.21 15.89 2.72
C GLY A 256 12.52 14.69 2.04
N SER A 257 11.74 13.96 2.83
CA SER A 257 11.06 12.75 2.37
C SER A 257 9.68 13.06 1.79
N GLU A 258 9.25 12.28 0.79
CA GLU A 258 7.97 12.43 0.11
C GLU A 258 7.10 11.18 0.23
N VAL A 259 5.83 11.37 0.53
CA VAL A 259 4.77 10.34 0.42
C VAL A 259 3.78 10.79 -0.63
N ILE A 260 3.65 10.04 -1.73
CA ILE A 260 2.79 10.38 -2.85
C ILE A 260 1.68 9.35 -2.94
N PHE A 261 0.44 9.77 -2.75
CA PHE A 261 -0.74 8.94 -2.99
C PHE A 261 -1.20 9.12 -4.43
N THR A 262 -1.38 8.01 -5.14
CA THR A 262 -2.06 8.04 -6.43
C THR A 262 -3.48 7.53 -6.25
N PHE A 263 -4.43 8.24 -6.83
CA PHE A 263 -5.84 7.87 -6.77
C PHE A 263 -6.43 7.86 -8.17
N ASP A 264 -7.38 6.95 -8.37
CA ASP A 264 -8.26 7.01 -9.52
C ASP A 264 -8.99 8.35 -9.50
N GLY A 265 -9.10 9.02 -10.64
CA GLY A 265 -9.70 10.36 -10.73
C GLY A 265 -11.21 10.39 -10.46
N ASP A 266 -11.76 9.34 -9.89
CA ASP A 266 -13.17 9.21 -9.55
C ASP A 266 -13.52 9.72 -8.13
N SER A 267 -14.80 9.66 -7.78
CA SER A 267 -15.28 10.08 -6.46
C SER A 267 -14.77 9.20 -5.31
N ALA A 268 -14.39 7.95 -5.59
CA ALA A 268 -13.82 7.05 -4.59
C ALA A 268 -12.38 7.41 -4.29
N GLY A 269 -11.57 7.74 -5.31
CA GLY A 269 -10.23 8.25 -5.17
C GLY A 269 -10.17 9.57 -4.39
N GLN A 270 -11.11 10.50 -4.65
CA GLN A 270 -11.22 11.73 -3.85
C GLN A 270 -11.49 11.45 -2.37
N LYS A 271 -12.38 10.48 -2.07
CA LYS A 271 -12.63 10.05 -0.67
C LYS A 271 -11.42 9.38 -0.04
N ALA A 272 -10.66 8.60 -0.81
CA ALA A 272 -9.43 7.97 -0.35
C ALA A 272 -8.35 9.02 -0.04
N ALA A 273 -8.21 10.06 -0.87
CA ALA A 273 -7.34 11.21 -0.62
C ALA A 273 -7.71 11.95 0.68
N LEU A 274 -9.01 12.18 0.92
CA LEU A 274 -9.48 12.80 2.17
C LEU A 274 -9.24 11.93 3.40
N ARG A 275 -9.24 10.59 3.26
CA ARG A 275 -8.84 9.67 4.34
C ARG A 275 -7.33 9.73 4.60
N ALA A 276 -6.52 9.75 3.53
CA ALA A 276 -5.08 9.92 3.65
C ALA A 276 -4.70 11.22 4.35
N TYR A 277 -5.52 12.29 4.22
CA TYR A 277 -5.41 13.52 4.97
C TYR A 277 -5.37 13.29 6.49
N GLY A 278 -6.17 12.38 7.03
CA GLY A 278 -6.14 12.02 8.46
C GLY A 278 -4.80 11.42 8.90
N GLU A 279 -4.09 10.74 8.00
CA GLU A 279 -2.79 10.12 8.26
C GLU A 279 -1.61 11.07 8.01
N ASP A 280 -1.78 12.14 7.22
CA ASP A 280 -0.73 13.13 6.89
C ASP A 280 -0.06 13.70 8.14
N GLN A 281 -0.86 13.95 9.19
CA GLN A 281 -0.37 14.47 10.46
C GLN A 281 0.60 13.52 11.20
N ASN A 282 0.71 12.27 10.75
CA ASN A 282 1.59 11.26 11.31
C ASN A 282 2.94 11.17 10.57
N PHE A 283 3.08 11.87 9.43
CA PHE A 283 4.34 11.98 8.71
C PHE A 283 5.08 13.28 9.08
N ALA A 284 6.41 13.24 9.15
CA ALA A 284 7.27 14.41 9.04
C ALA A 284 7.56 14.71 7.56
N ALA A 285 7.48 13.69 6.69
CA ALA A 285 7.56 13.81 5.24
C ALA A 285 6.43 14.65 4.67
N GLN A 286 6.67 15.33 3.55
CA GLN A 286 5.61 16.02 2.83
C GLN A 286 4.73 15.02 2.06
N THR A 287 3.41 15.20 2.20
CA THR A 287 2.42 14.33 1.55
C THR A 287 1.84 15.01 0.32
N PHE A 288 1.81 14.26 -0.76
CA PHE A 288 1.31 14.69 -2.08
C PHE A 288 0.22 13.76 -2.58
N VAL A 289 -0.53 14.26 -3.56
CA VAL A 289 -1.51 13.50 -4.33
C VAL A 289 -1.20 13.65 -5.81
N ALA A 290 -1.22 12.53 -6.52
CA ALA A 290 -1.19 12.48 -7.97
C ALA A 290 -2.49 11.84 -8.47
N VAL A 291 -3.24 12.56 -9.31
CA VAL A 291 -4.52 12.11 -9.85
C VAL A 291 -4.37 11.87 -11.33
N ALA A 292 -4.66 10.65 -11.78
CA ALA A 292 -4.57 10.30 -13.18
C ALA A 292 -5.66 11.03 -14.01
N PRO A 293 -5.31 11.52 -15.20
CA PRO A 293 -6.29 12.12 -16.09
C PRO A 293 -7.40 11.14 -16.47
N GLY A 294 -8.66 11.62 -16.49
CA GLY A 294 -9.79 10.84 -16.97
C GLY A 294 -10.23 9.68 -16.07
N GLY A 295 -9.76 9.61 -14.82
CA GLY A 295 -10.17 8.56 -13.87
C GLY A 295 -9.58 7.18 -14.17
N GLN A 296 -8.47 7.12 -14.90
CA GLN A 296 -7.75 5.89 -15.18
C GLN A 296 -6.93 5.45 -13.96
N ASP A 297 -6.85 4.15 -13.70
CA ASP A 297 -5.85 3.61 -12.79
C ASP A 297 -4.44 3.64 -13.43
N PRO A 298 -3.36 3.50 -12.67
CA PRO A 298 -2.00 3.48 -13.21
C PRO A 298 -1.78 2.41 -14.29
N CYS A 299 -2.42 1.25 -14.18
CA CYS A 299 -2.30 0.19 -15.16
C CYS A 299 -2.94 0.59 -16.50
N ASP A 300 -4.16 1.14 -16.47
CA ASP A 300 -4.87 1.61 -17.66
C ASP A 300 -4.19 2.84 -18.29
N LEU A 301 -3.64 3.74 -17.47
CA LEU A 301 -2.86 4.89 -17.93
C LEU A 301 -1.61 4.43 -18.70
N ARG A 302 -0.89 3.44 -18.16
CA ARG A 302 0.29 2.87 -18.82
C ARG A 302 -0.06 2.23 -20.16
N LEU A 303 -1.17 1.49 -20.23
CA LEU A 303 -1.63 0.86 -21.46
C LEU A 303 -1.99 1.86 -22.54
N SER A 304 -2.65 2.96 -22.18
CA SER A 304 -3.14 3.96 -23.14
C SER A 304 -2.06 4.95 -23.58
N GLN A 305 -1.09 5.29 -22.71
CA GLN A 305 -0.15 6.39 -22.93
C GLN A 305 1.33 5.98 -22.74
N GLY A 306 1.61 4.73 -22.36
CA GLY A 306 2.97 4.21 -22.19
C GLY A 306 3.56 4.46 -20.81
N ASP A 307 4.78 3.93 -20.61
CA ASP A 307 5.48 3.95 -19.31
C ASP A 307 5.75 5.38 -18.81
N GLN A 308 6.08 6.32 -19.72
CA GLN A 308 6.38 7.71 -19.36
C GLN A 308 5.18 8.40 -18.68
N ALA A 309 3.95 8.04 -19.03
CA ALA A 309 2.75 8.63 -18.43
C ALA A 309 2.65 8.37 -16.92
N ILE A 310 3.16 7.23 -16.44
CA ILE A 310 3.22 6.94 -14.98
C ILE A 310 4.25 7.83 -14.29
N VAL A 311 5.41 8.01 -14.92
CA VAL A 311 6.45 8.92 -14.39
C VAL A 311 5.93 10.35 -14.34
N ASP A 312 5.25 10.79 -15.39
CA ASP A 312 4.67 12.15 -15.50
C ASP A 312 3.53 12.32 -14.46
N LEU A 313 2.70 11.30 -14.25
CA LEU A 313 1.68 11.31 -13.21
C LEU A 313 2.31 11.56 -11.83
N VAL A 314 3.33 10.80 -11.45
CA VAL A 314 4.01 10.97 -10.16
C VAL A 314 4.69 12.33 -10.05
N ASN A 315 5.22 12.85 -11.15
CA ASN A 315 5.88 14.18 -11.19
C ASN A 315 4.88 15.34 -11.15
N SER A 316 3.64 15.15 -11.61
CA SER A 316 2.56 16.16 -11.56
C SER A 316 1.86 16.26 -10.21
N ARG A 317 2.37 15.57 -9.19
CA ARG A 317 1.83 15.56 -7.83
C ARG A 317 1.66 16.95 -7.25
N ILE A 318 0.60 17.16 -6.49
CA ILE A 318 0.32 18.41 -5.76
C ILE A 318 0.24 18.14 -4.26
N PRO A 319 0.49 19.13 -3.39
CA PRO A 319 0.36 18.96 -1.94
C PRO A 319 -1.04 18.49 -1.55
N LEU A 320 -1.11 17.54 -0.61
CA LEU A 320 -2.37 16.92 -0.17
C LEU A 320 -3.38 17.96 0.35
N PHE A 321 -2.92 18.96 1.11
CA PHE A 321 -3.79 20.04 1.60
C PHE A 321 -4.40 20.85 0.46
N GLU A 322 -3.61 21.22 -0.54
CA GLU A 322 -4.09 21.93 -1.73
C GLU A 322 -5.14 21.10 -2.46
N PHE A 323 -4.85 19.80 -2.68
CA PHE A 323 -5.80 18.88 -3.32
C PHE A 323 -7.11 18.79 -2.54
N ALA A 324 -7.04 18.57 -1.22
CA ALA A 324 -8.21 18.44 -0.37
C ALA A 324 -9.11 19.70 -0.41
N ILE A 325 -8.49 20.88 -0.29
CA ILE A 325 -9.22 22.15 -0.34
C ILE A 325 -9.86 22.36 -1.72
N ARG A 326 -9.08 22.21 -2.79
CA ARG A 326 -9.57 22.38 -4.18
C ARG A 326 -10.67 21.39 -4.53
N SER A 327 -10.56 20.15 -4.08
CA SER A 327 -11.59 19.11 -4.25
C SER A 327 -12.93 19.50 -3.62
N VAL A 328 -12.88 20.08 -2.43
CA VAL A 328 -14.10 20.60 -1.77
C VAL A 328 -14.65 21.81 -2.51
N LEU A 329 -13.80 22.76 -2.90
CA LEU A 329 -14.22 23.97 -3.60
C LEU A 329 -14.78 23.70 -5.00
N SER A 330 -14.29 22.68 -5.70
CA SER A 330 -14.77 22.33 -7.05
C SER A 330 -16.24 21.89 -7.08
N GLN A 331 -16.81 21.51 -5.93
CA GLN A 331 -18.21 21.14 -5.80
C GLN A 331 -19.14 22.36 -5.59
N MET A 332 -18.60 23.58 -5.53
CA MET A 332 -19.32 24.80 -5.21
C MET A 332 -19.33 25.76 -6.41
N ASP A 333 -20.45 26.48 -6.62
CA ASP A 333 -20.46 27.59 -7.57
C ASP A 333 -19.83 28.85 -6.92
N LEU A 334 -18.53 28.98 -7.06
CA LEU A 334 -17.77 30.09 -6.45
C LEU A 334 -18.03 31.44 -7.13
N ARG A 335 -18.82 31.51 -8.20
CA ARG A 335 -19.28 32.77 -8.82
C ARG A 335 -20.35 33.45 -7.96
N SER A 336 -21.14 32.68 -7.22
CA SER A 336 -22.16 33.20 -6.31
C SER A 336 -21.60 33.52 -4.92
N ALA A 337 -22.19 34.49 -4.23
CA ALA A 337 -21.81 34.83 -2.86
C ALA A 337 -22.09 33.64 -1.91
N GLU A 338 -23.25 32.99 -2.09
CA GLU A 338 -23.67 31.82 -1.31
C GLU A 338 -22.70 30.64 -1.50
N GLY A 339 -22.29 30.39 -2.75
CA GLY A 339 -21.31 29.33 -3.05
C GLY A 339 -19.95 29.59 -2.43
N ARG A 340 -19.45 30.83 -2.43
CA ARG A 340 -18.20 31.20 -1.76
C ARG A 340 -18.28 31.02 -0.24
N VAL A 341 -19.37 31.47 0.39
CA VAL A 341 -19.58 31.30 1.83
C VAL A 341 -19.68 29.80 2.19
N ARG A 342 -20.36 29.00 1.37
CA ARG A 342 -20.45 27.55 1.56
C ARG A 342 -19.08 26.88 1.39
N GLY A 343 -18.32 27.28 0.37
CA GLY A 343 -16.94 26.84 0.15
C GLY A 343 -16.03 27.17 1.34
N LEU A 344 -16.12 28.38 1.88
CA LEU A 344 -15.39 28.80 3.06
C LEU A 344 -15.68 27.89 4.27
N ARG A 345 -16.96 27.66 4.58
CA ARG A 345 -17.36 26.80 5.70
C ARG A 345 -16.87 25.37 5.53
N ALA A 346 -16.95 24.82 4.32
CA ALA A 346 -16.56 23.43 4.02
C ALA A 346 -15.03 23.22 4.07
N SER A 347 -14.23 24.24 3.70
CA SER A 347 -12.76 24.14 3.64
C SER A 347 -12.04 24.63 4.89
N SER A 348 -12.70 25.44 5.74
CA SER A 348 -12.08 26.02 6.95
C SER A 348 -11.57 24.96 7.91
N GLY A 349 -12.28 23.83 8.09
CA GLY A 349 -11.86 22.71 8.92
C GLY A 349 -10.53 22.09 8.42
N ILE A 350 -10.38 21.94 7.11
CA ILE A 350 -9.16 21.39 6.52
C ILE A 350 -7.96 22.27 6.89
N VAL A 351 -8.06 23.58 6.72
CA VAL A 351 -6.98 24.51 7.03
C VAL A 351 -6.74 24.60 8.55
N ALA A 352 -7.78 24.54 9.38
CA ALA A 352 -7.66 24.57 10.83
C ALA A 352 -6.82 23.40 11.38
N HIS A 353 -6.87 22.22 10.75
CA HIS A 353 -6.13 21.03 11.14
C HIS A 353 -4.64 21.07 10.81
N ILE A 354 -4.16 22.00 9.97
CA ILE A 354 -2.74 22.12 9.66
C ILE A 354 -1.99 22.49 10.95
N LYS A 355 -1.12 21.60 11.44
CA LYS A 355 -0.38 21.79 12.71
C LYS A 355 0.66 22.90 12.61
N ASP A 356 1.39 22.95 11.48
CA ASP A 356 2.38 24.01 11.24
C ASP A 356 1.71 25.36 11.07
N ARG A 357 2.10 26.32 11.91
CA ARG A 357 1.48 27.65 11.95
C ARG A 357 1.78 28.48 10.69
N ALA A 358 3.01 28.36 10.16
CA ALA A 358 3.41 29.12 8.97
C ALA A 358 2.70 28.58 7.74
N LEU A 359 2.67 27.25 7.60
CA LEU A 359 1.94 26.58 6.52
C LEU A 359 0.43 26.89 6.59
N ARG A 360 -0.16 26.84 7.78
CA ARG A 360 -1.58 27.20 7.96
C ARG A 360 -1.85 28.65 7.56
N ALA A 361 -0.98 29.61 7.91
CA ALA A 361 -1.12 31.01 7.51
C ALA A 361 -1.04 31.15 5.98
N GLU A 362 -0.17 30.39 5.32
CA GLU A 362 -0.05 30.41 3.86
C GLU A 362 -1.31 29.84 3.19
N TYR A 363 -1.81 28.68 3.63
CA TYR A 363 -3.07 28.13 3.12
C TYR A 363 -4.28 29.02 3.42
N THR A 364 -4.27 29.81 4.51
CA THR A 364 -5.28 30.82 4.76
C THR A 364 -5.29 31.91 3.69
N ARG A 365 -4.12 32.40 3.28
CA ARG A 365 -3.98 33.36 2.17
C ARG A 365 -4.43 32.77 0.83
N GLN A 366 -4.01 31.56 0.54
CA GLN A 366 -4.39 30.86 -0.69
C GLN A 366 -5.91 30.63 -0.76
N LEU A 367 -6.53 30.18 0.35
CA LEU A 367 -7.97 29.99 0.43
C LEU A 367 -8.73 31.30 0.21
N ALA A 368 -8.26 32.40 0.81
CA ALA A 368 -8.83 33.73 0.57
C ALA A 368 -8.78 34.12 -0.92
N GLY A 369 -7.66 33.87 -1.59
CA GLY A 369 -7.51 34.09 -3.02
C GLY A 369 -8.44 33.22 -3.87
N TRP A 370 -8.55 31.91 -3.59
CA TRP A 370 -9.43 31.00 -4.34
C TRP A 370 -10.91 31.34 -4.18
N LEU A 371 -11.31 31.88 -3.01
CA LEU A 371 -12.69 32.30 -2.73
C LEU A 371 -12.98 33.74 -3.16
N GLY A 372 -11.95 34.56 -3.46
CA GLY A 372 -12.12 35.99 -3.68
C GLY A 372 -12.66 36.72 -2.45
N MET A 373 -12.18 36.36 -1.26
CA MET A 373 -12.57 36.91 0.04
C MET A 373 -11.36 37.59 0.71
N ASP A 374 -11.64 38.52 1.67
CA ASP A 374 -10.60 39.10 2.47
C ASP A 374 -10.02 38.13 3.50
N ILE A 375 -8.73 38.25 3.78
CA ILE A 375 -7.99 37.33 4.67
C ILE A 375 -8.60 37.33 6.10
N PRO A 376 -8.96 38.49 6.75
CA PRO A 376 -9.55 38.48 8.08
C PRO A 376 -10.83 37.66 8.20
N THR A 377 -11.72 37.72 7.20
CA THR A 377 -12.94 36.88 7.15
C THR A 377 -12.63 35.40 7.13
N VAL A 378 -11.65 34.99 6.29
CA VAL A 378 -11.22 33.60 6.18
C VAL A 378 -10.54 33.13 7.46
N GLU A 379 -9.66 33.96 8.07
CA GLU A 379 -9.03 33.64 9.36
C GLU A 379 -10.05 33.41 10.47
N GLN A 380 -11.09 34.28 10.56
CA GLN A 380 -12.14 34.11 11.54
C GLN A 380 -12.87 32.76 11.37
N ALA A 381 -13.21 32.41 10.16
CA ALA A 381 -13.86 31.11 9.84
C ALA A 381 -12.98 29.91 10.23
N ILE A 382 -11.67 29.94 9.91
CA ILE A 382 -10.72 28.89 10.27
C ILE A 382 -10.57 28.76 11.78
N ARG A 383 -10.47 29.89 12.52
CA ARG A 383 -10.42 29.89 14.00
C ARG A 383 -11.69 29.32 14.61
N ALA A 384 -12.86 29.63 14.05
CA ALA A 384 -14.14 29.10 14.50
C ALA A 384 -14.23 27.59 14.29
N ALA A 385 -13.80 27.09 13.10
CA ALA A 385 -13.77 25.65 12.79
C ALA A 385 -12.84 24.87 13.74
N GLY A 386 -11.66 25.38 14.07
CA GLY A 386 -10.73 24.74 15.00
C GLY A 386 -11.20 24.69 16.47
N ARG A 387 -12.24 25.42 16.84
CA ARG A 387 -12.82 25.37 18.19
C ARG A 387 -13.93 24.33 18.36
N VAL A 388 -14.54 23.90 17.28
CA VAL A 388 -15.69 22.96 17.30
C VAL A 388 -15.26 21.51 17.56
N GLU A 389 -14.00 21.17 17.34
CA GLU A 389 -13.48 19.79 17.51
C GLU A 389 -12.82 19.51 18.87
N VAL A 390 -12.84 20.47 19.79
CA VAL A 390 -12.25 20.34 21.16
C VAL A 390 -13.30 19.97 22.22
N ILE A 391 -14.51 19.56 21.80
CA ILE A 391 -15.56 19.11 22.74
C ILE A 391 -15.82 17.60 22.58
#